data_a6aeb86f9678f92ef37b978e320507e4
#
_entry.id   a6aeb86f9678f92ef37b978e320507e4
#
_cell.length_a   1.000
_cell.length_b   1.000
_cell.length_c   1.000
_cell.angle_alpha   90.00
_cell.angle_beta   90.00
_cell.angle_gamma   90.00
#
_symmetry.space_group_name_H-M   'P 1'
#
loop_
_entity.id
_entity.type
_entity.pdbx_description
1 polymer ?
#
loop_
_entity_poly.entity_id
_entity_poly.type
_entity_poly.pdbx_seq_one_letter_code
_entity_poly.pdbx_strand_id
1 'polypeptide(L)'
;MRFDLTDLRLFLNVVEAGSLTGGAARSHMTLASASQRVRGMEDALGTPLLTRHAQGVRPTEAGRTLLHHARVVLQQMERLRGELGEYGQGLKGHVRLMCGTSALTEHLPEVLSRFLAEHPRISVDLEERASPDTVEALRAGLCDIGIVSDAIDSEGLECHPFRRDDLVLVMPRGHALAGRRRVRLADVVDNEFVGLPADSALQQLITLQVRALGKHLAYRVRVRNFEAVCRMVAYGIGVAIVPQAAAERCARSMKIARASLADPWAERTLMACVRSSQDLPLNARRMLEHLIAPPEEAAKK
;
A
#
# COMPACT_ATOMS: atom_id res chain seq x y z
N MET A 1 0.20 -33.79 9.32
CA MET A 1 0.01 -32.42 9.76
C MET A 1 -1.43 -32.32 10.30
N ARG A 2 -1.66 -31.97 11.57
CA ARG A 2 -3.00 -31.98 12.19
C ARG A 2 -3.38 -30.56 12.66
N PHE A 3 -3.43 -29.60 11.74
CA PHE A 3 -4.04 -28.29 12.01
C PHE A 3 -4.90 -27.87 10.79
N ASP A 4 -5.93 -27.08 11.05
CA ASP A 4 -6.98 -26.71 10.09
C ASP A 4 -6.92 -25.22 9.70
N LEU A 5 -7.84 -24.78 8.85
CA LEU A 5 -7.93 -23.38 8.43
C LEU A 5 -8.23 -22.42 9.59
N THR A 6 -8.88 -22.92 10.64
CA THR A 6 -9.16 -22.12 11.83
C THR A 6 -7.87 -21.85 12.61
N ASP A 7 -6.97 -22.83 12.66
CA ASP A 7 -5.66 -22.68 13.28
C ASP A 7 -4.78 -21.69 12.52
N LEU A 8 -4.80 -21.75 11.17
CA LEU A 8 -4.08 -20.81 10.31
C LEU A 8 -4.60 -19.37 10.51
N ARG A 9 -5.91 -19.19 10.59
CA ARG A 9 -6.54 -17.88 10.83
C ARG A 9 -6.23 -17.36 12.22
N LEU A 10 -6.28 -18.21 13.23
CA LEU A 10 -5.90 -17.88 14.61
C LEU A 10 -4.43 -17.41 14.65
N PHE A 11 -3.52 -18.18 14.05
CA PHE A 11 -2.10 -17.84 14.05
C PHE A 11 -1.83 -16.47 13.39
N LEU A 12 -2.47 -16.21 12.26
CA LEU A 12 -2.43 -14.90 11.59
C LEU A 12 -2.88 -13.78 12.54
N ASN A 13 -4.06 -13.93 13.15
CA ASN A 13 -4.62 -12.94 14.06
C ASN A 13 -3.75 -12.70 15.32
N VAL A 14 -3.09 -13.74 15.82
CA VAL A 14 -2.16 -13.65 16.98
C VAL A 14 -0.93 -12.82 16.61
N VAL A 15 -0.35 -13.08 15.45
CA VAL A 15 0.84 -12.35 15.00
C VAL A 15 0.51 -10.89 14.70
N GLU A 16 -0.59 -10.61 14.02
CA GLU A 16 -1.04 -9.25 13.72
C GLU A 16 -1.46 -8.43 14.95
N ALA A 17 -2.04 -9.10 15.95
CA ALA A 17 -2.36 -8.46 17.22
C ALA A 17 -1.15 -8.30 18.15
N GLY A 18 -0.02 -8.96 17.86
CA GLY A 18 1.16 -9.00 18.71
C GLY A 18 0.92 -9.68 20.07
N SER A 19 -0.23 -10.33 20.27
CA SER A 19 -0.59 -10.99 21.53
C SER A 19 -1.59 -12.12 21.33
N LEU A 20 -1.48 -13.18 22.16
CA LEU A 20 -2.43 -14.29 22.17
C LEU A 20 -3.86 -13.83 22.53
N THR A 21 -3.99 -12.89 23.47
CA THR A 21 -5.30 -12.35 23.88
C THR A 21 -5.97 -11.60 22.74
N GLY A 22 -5.22 -10.73 22.04
CA GLY A 22 -5.73 -9.99 20.90
C GLY A 22 -6.09 -10.91 19.72
N GLY A 23 -5.26 -11.92 19.43
CA GLY A 23 -5.53 -12.92 18.42
C GLY A 23 -6.76 -13.78 18.73
N ALA A 24 -6.92 -14.21 20.00
CA ALA A 24 -8.09 -14.94 20.45
C ALA A 24 -9.38 -14.14 20.27
N ALA A 25 -9.39 -12.86 20.68
CA ALA A 25 -10.53 -11.96 20.51
C ALA A 25 -10.91 -11.79 19.02
N ARG A 26 -9.94 -11.55 18.14
CA ARG A 26 -10.16 -11.45 16.67
C ARG A 26 -10.64 -12.75 16.04
N SER A 27 -10.33 -13.88 16.66
CA SER A 27 -10.76 -15.22 16.21
C SER A 27 -12.04 -15.71 16.87
N HIS A 28 -12.70 -14.87 17.69
CA HIS A 28 -13.89 -15.23 18.47
C HIS A 28 -13.68 -16.46 19.37
N MET A 29 -12.51 -16.56 20.00
CA MET A 29 -12.12 -17.68 20.88
C MET A 29 -11.74 -17.20 22.26
N THR A 30 -11.82 -18.12 23.26
CA THR A 30 -11.22 -17.88 24.55
C THR A 30 -9.70 -17.95 24.51
N LEU A 31 -9.01 -17.23 25.38
CA LEU A 31 -7.55 -17.29 25.47
C LEU A 31 -7.02 -18.70 25.69
N ALA A 32 -7.71 -19.49 26.51
CA ALA A 32 -7.36 -20.89 26.77
C ALA A 32 -7.41 -21.74 25.50
N SER A 33 -8.50 -21.63 24.71
CA SER A 33 -8.65 -22.34 23.44
C SER A 33 -7.60 -21.91 22.43
N ALA A 34 -7.36 -20.61 22.29
CA ALA A 34 -6.34 -20.08 21.38
C ALA A 34 -4.93 -20.55 21.75
N SER A 35 -4.58 -20.52 23.04
CA SER A 35 -3.30 -21.01 23.52
C SER A 35 -3.11 -22.51 23.28
N GLN A 36 -4.16 -23.31 23.49
CA GLN A 36 -4.13 -24.76 23.24
C GLN A 36 -3.95 -25.07 21.74
N ARG A 37 -4.65 -24.35 20.85
CA ARG A 37 -4.52 -24.53 19.40
C ARG A 37 -3.13 -24.15 18.89
N VAL A 38 -2.55 -23.03 19.35
CA VAL A 38 -1.18 -22.64 18.99
C VAL A 38 -0.18 -23.69 19.45
N ARG A 39 -0.29 -24.19 20.70
CA ARG A 39 0.55 -25.30 21.17
C ARG A 39 0.38 -26.56 20.33
N GLY A 40 -0.84 -26.93 19.98
CA GLY A 40 -1.12 -28.07 19.11
C GLY A 40 -0.45 -27.96 17.73
N MET A 41 -0.35 -26.74 17.16
CA MET A 41 0.42 -26.52 15.93
C MET A 41 1.92 -26.68 16.18
N GLU A 42 2.48 -26.12 17.26
CA GLU A 42 3.88 -26.25 17.65
C GLU A 42 4.28 -27.71 17.88
N ASP A 43 3.44 -28.45 18.60
CA ASP A 43 3.62 -29.89 18.86
C ASP A 43 3.56 -30.70 17.55
N ALA A 44 2.63 -30.39 16.66
CA ALA A 44 2.50 -31.09 15.38
C ALA A 44 3.66 -30.83 14.41
N LEU A 45 4.34 -29.69 14.54
CA LEU A 45 5.50 -29.30 13.73
C LEU A 45 6.84 -29.61 14.42
N GLY A 46 6.82 -29.91 15.72
CA GLY A 46 8.01 -30.15 16.52
C GLY A 46 8.92 -28.92 16.70
N THR A 47 8.36 -27.72 16.52
CA THR A 47 9.13 -26.47 16.61
C THR A 47 8.24 -25.33 17.15
N PRO A 48 8.78 -24.42 17.97
CA PRO A 48 8.05 -23.25 18.42
C PRO A 48 7.78 -22.28 17.25
N LEU A 49 6.57 -21.79 17.18
CA LEU A 49 6.14 -20.82 16.15
C LEU A 49 6.16 -19.39 16.68
N LEU A 50 6.04 -19.22 18.01
CA LEU A 50 6.02 -17.93 18.69
C LEU A 50 7.08 -17.86 19.77
N THR A 51 7.74 -16.70 19.88
CA THR A 51 8.51 -16.31 21.07
C THR A 51 7.68 -15.39 21.94
N ARG A 52 7.68 -15.62 23.26
CA ARG A 52 6.98 -14.79 24.24
C ARG A 52 7.92 -13.76 24.83
N HIS A 53 7.49 -12.53 24.89
CA HIS A 53 8.22 -11.40 25.48
C HIS A 53 7.31 -10.66 26.46
N ALA A 54 7.87 -9.82 27.33
CA ALA A 54 7.10 -9.00 28.27
C ALA A 54 6.05 -8.10 27.58
N GLN A 55 6.29 -7.76 26.31
CA GLN A 55 5.42 -6.89 25.52
C GLN A 55 4.49 -7.65 24.55
N GLY A 56 4.41 -8.98 24.62
CA GLY A 56 3.57 -9.79 23.76
C GLY A 56 4.25 -10.98 23.11
N VAL A 57 3.85 -11.30 21.86
CA VAL A 57 4.39 -12.42 21.09
C VAL A 57 4.97 -11.96 19.76
N ARG A 58 6.03 -12.66 19.31
CA ARG A 58 6.61 -12.47 17.99
C ARG A 58 6.80 -13.82 17.30
N PRO A 59 6.64 -13.91 15.97
CA PRO A 59 6.89 -15.15 15.25
C PRO A 59 8.39 -15.50 15.25
N THR A 60 8.68 -16.79 15.44
CA THR A 60 10.00 -17.36 15.17
C THR A 60 10.28 -17.40 13.67
N GLU A 61 11.40 -17.94 13.23
CA GLU A 61 11.67 -18.19 11.80
C GLU A 61 10.66 -19.18 11.21
N ALA A 62 10.38 -20.29 11.90
CA ALA A 62 9.34 -21.24 11.54
C ALA A 62 7.95 -20.56 11.54
N GLY A 63 7.70 -19.69 12.54
CA GLY A 63 6.47 -18.89 12.60
C GLY A 63 6.31 -17.93 11.43
N ARG A 64 7.38 -17.29 10.94
CA ARG A 64 7.32 -16.44 9.73
C ARG A 64 7.01 -17.26 8.48
N THR A 65 7.61 -18.43 8.35
CA THR A 65 7.31 -19.38 7.26
C THR A 65 5.85 -19.81 7.31
N LEU A 66 5.35 -20.22 8.47
CA LEU A 66 3.94 -20.58 8.63
C LEU A 66 3.01 -19.39 8.32
N LEU A 67 3.34 -18.16 8.77
CA LEU A 67 2.57 -16.97 8.53
C LEU A 67 2.43 -16.68 7.03
N HIS A 68 3.52 -16.81 6.27
CA HIS A 68 3.52 -16.65 4.82
C HIS A 68 2.56 -17.67 4.16
N HIS A 69 2.73 -18.95 4.45
CA HIS A 69 1.88 -19.99 3.85
C HIS A 69 0.44 -19.96 4.34
N ALA A 70 0.19 -19.60 5.60
CA ALA A 70 -1.16 -19.43 6.14
C ALA A 70 -1.93 -18.34 5.37
N ARG A 71 -1.29 -17.21 5.07
CA ARG A 71 -1.88 -16.15 4.24
C ARG A 71 -2.27 -16.69 2.87
N VAL A 72 -1.36 -17.39 2.20
CA VAL A 72 -1.61 -17.95 0.85
C VAL A 72 -2.79 -18.95 0.88
N VAL A 73 -2.81 -19.88 1.84
CA VAL A 73 -3.88 -20.90 1.95
C VAL A 73 -5.24 -20.26 2.24
N LEU A 74 -5.30 -19.37 3.24
CA LEU A 74 -6.54 -18.67 3.59
C LEU A 74 -7.06 -17.85 2.41
N GLN A 75 -6.18 -17.25 1.66
CA GLN A 75 -6.49 -16.50 0.46
C GLN A 75 -7.07 -17.38 -0.66
N GLN A 76 -6.47 -18.55 -0.91
CA GLN A 76 -7.00 -19.48 -1.91
C GLN A 76 -8.41 -19.98 -1.51
N MET A 77 -8.67 -20.14 -0.20
CA MET A 77 -10.01 -20.48 0.26
C MET A 77 -11.03 -19.35 0.04
N GLU A 78 -10.64 -18.08 0.22
CA GLU A 78 -11.53 -16.97 -0.08
C GLU A 78 -11.74 -16.82 -1.61
N ARG A 79 -10.70 -17.08 -2.43
CA ARG A 79 -10.83 -17.15 -3.89
C ARG A 79 -11.82 -18.23 -4.30
N LEU A 80 -11.64 -19.46 -3.80
CA LEU A 80 -12.53 -20.59 -4.08
C LEU A 80 -13.99 -20.24 -3.72
N ARG A 81 -14.21 -19.60 -2.56
CA ARG A 81 -15.55 -19.15 -2.17
C ARG A 81 -16.11 -18.10 -3.10
N GLY A 82 -15.28 -17.13 -3.52
CA GLY A 82 -15.66 -16.10 -4.49
C GLY A 82 -16.06 -16.68 -5.84
N GLU A 83 -15.21 -17.54 -6.39
CA GLU A 83 -15.43 -18.19 -7.70
C GLU A 83 -16.64 -19.14 -7.67
N LEU A 84 -16.78 -19.96 -6.64
CA LEU A 84 -17.96 -20.82 -6.47
C LEU A 84 -19.24 -20.01 -6.22
N GLY A 85 -19.14 -18.86 -5.61
CA GLY A 85 -20.26 -17.97 -5.37
C GLY A 85 -20.80 -17.30 -6.62
N GLU A 86 -20.02 -17.21 -7.69
CA GLU A 86 -20.48 -16.76 -9.00
C GLU A 86 -21.46 -17.77 -9.65
N TYR A 87 -21.34 -19.06 -9.33
CA TYR A 87 -22.27 -20.10 -9.77
C TYR A 87 -23.57 -20.16 -8.95
N GLY A 88 -23.55 -19.66 -7.71
CA GLY A 88 -24.73 -19.57 -6.83
C GLY A 88 -25.21 -18.13 -6.72
N GLN A 89 -26.44 -17.84 -7.14
CA GLN A 89 -27.06 -16.52 -7.15
C GLN A 89 -26.74 -15.71 -5.86
N GLY A 90 -25.80 -14.76 -5.94
CA GLY A 90 -25.75 -13.64 -5.00
C GLY A 90 -24.51 -13.42 -4.15
N LEU A 91 -23.40 -14.17 -4.32
CA LEU A 91 -22.18 -13.81 -3.57
C LEU A 91 -21.46 -12.62 -4.23
N LYS A 92 -21.01 -11.68 -3.38
CA LYS A 92 -20.29 -10.48 -3.78
C LYS A 92 -18.90 -10.86 -4.26
N GLY A 93 -18.53 -10.42 -5.47
CA GLY A 93 -17.15 -10.50 -5.93
C GLY A 93 -16.22 -9.70 -5.03
N HIS A 94 -14.97 -10.13 -4.88
CA HIS A 94 -13.98 -9.49 -4.04
C HIS A 94 -12.68 -9.31 -4.83
N VAL A 95 -12.09 -8.11 -4.77
CA VAL A 95 -10.81 -7.78 -5.41
C VAL A 95 -9.88 -7.19 -4.37
N ARG A 96 -8.65 -7.69 -4.30
CA ARG A 96 -7.59 -7.15 -3.43
C ARG A 96 -6.61 -6.36 -4.25
N LEU A 97 -6.50 -5.09 -3.89
CA LEU A 97 -5.64 -4.13 -4.55
C LEU A 97 -4.64 -3.57 -3.55
N MET A 98 -3.35 -3.63 -3.87
CA MET A 98 -2.29 -3.00 -3.09
C MET A 98 -1.66 -1.87 -3.89
N CYS A 99 -1.33 -0.76 -3.24
CA CYS A 99 -0.77 0.40 -3.92
C CYS A 99 0.03 1.31 -2.98
N GLY A 100 0.85 2.19 -3.58
CA GLY A 100 1.54 3.24 -2.83
C GLY A 100 0.61 4.40 -2.45
N THR A 101 1.07 5.25 -1.51
CA THR A 101 0.36 6.42 -0.97
C THR A 101 -0.25 7.31 -2.05
N SER A 102 0.49 7.57 -3.13
CA SER A 102 0.07 8.45 -4.22
C SER A 102 -1.12 7.89 -4.99
N ALA A 103 -1.04 6.61 -5.40
CA ALA A 103 -2.14 5.94 -6.08
C ALA A 103 -3.40 5.93 -5.20
N LEU A 104 -3.22 5.60 -3.90
CA LEU A 104 -4.29 5.53 -2.92
C LEU A 104 -5.06 6.86 -2.79
N THR A 105 -4.33 7.99 -2.75
CA THR A 105 -4.93 9.28 -2.40
C THR A 105 -5.33 10.14 -3.60
N GLU A 106 -4.58 10.06 -4.71
CA GLU A 106 -4.76 11.00 -5.82
C GLU A 106 -5.38 10.37 -7.08
N HIS A 107 -5.27 9.05 -7.27
CA HIS A 107 -5.67 8.42 -8.52
C HIS A 107 -6.79 7.39 -8.39
N LEU A 108 -6.72 6.51 -7.39
CA LEU A 108 -7.67 5.41 -7.23
C LEU A 108 -9.07 5.83 -6.78
N PRO A 109 -9.27 6.84 -5.92
CA PRO A 109 -10.62 7.16 -5.44
C PRO A 109 -11.63 7.41 -6.57
N GLU A 110 -11.23 8.17 -7.60
CA GLU A 110 -12.11 8.46 -8.74
C GLU A 110 -12.36 7.20 -9.59
N VAL A 111 -11.30 6.46 -9.90
CA VAL A 111 -11.39 5.23 -10.72
C VAL A 111 -12.24 4.17 -10.02
N LEU A 112 -12.00 3.94 -8.73
CA LEU A 112 -12.75 2.98 -7.93
C LEU A 112 -14.22 3.38 -7.76
N SER A 113 -14.51 4.67 -7.60
CA SER A 113 -15.89 5.15 -7.50
C SER A 113 -16.71 4.81 -8.74
N ARG A 114 -16.14 5.01 -9.93
CA ARG A 114 -16.80 4.65 -11.20
C ARG A 114 -16.99 3.15 -11.30
N PHE A 115 -15.94 2.37 -11.08
CA PHE A 115 -16.00 0.91 -11.16
C PHE A 115 -17.05 0.32 -10.20
N LEU A 116 -17.07 0.75 -8.95
CA LEU A 116 -18.00 0.24 -7.94
C LEU A 116 -19.46 0.68 -8.21
N ALA A 117 -19.68 1.83 -8.84
CA ALA A 117 -21.00 2.26 -9.28
C ALA A 117 -21.54 1.35 -10.41
N GLU A 118 -20.69 0.94 -11.34
CA GLU A 118 -21.03 0.01 -12.42
C GLU A 118 -21.15 -1.45 -11.95
N HIS A 119 -20.45 -1.78 -10.85
CA HIS A 119 -20.38 -3.14 -10.32
C HIS A 119 -20.80 -3.21 -8.84
N PRO A 120 -22.08 -2.98 -8.50
CA PRO A 120 -22.57 -2.85 -7.11
C PRO A 120 -22.42 -4.13 -6.26
N ARG A 121 -22.11 -5.27 -6.88
CA ARG A 121 -21.88 -6.55 -6.20
C ARG A 121 -20.41 -6.87 -6.00
N ILE A 122 -19.48 -5.99 -6.40
CA ILE A 122 -18.05 -6.15 -6.18
C ILE A 122 -17.63 -5.32 -4.97
N SER A 123 -16.78 -5.88 -4.11
CA SER A 123 -16.07 -5.17 -3.05
C SER A 123 -14.57 -5.16 -3.36
N VAL A 124 -13.89 -4.11 -2.93
CA VAL A 124 -12.45 -3.95 -3.11
C VAL A 124 -11.80 -3.72 -1.76
N ASP A 125 -10.86 -4.58 -1.40
CA ASP A 125 -9.92 -4.32 -0.32
C ASP A 125 -8.72 -3.56 -0.88
N LEU A 126 -8.52 -2.35 -0.36
CA LEU A 126 -7.46 -1.45 -0.79
C LEU A 126 -6.47 -1.27 0.35
N GLU A 127 -5.23 -1.73 0.14
CA GLU A 127 -4.18 -1.66 1.15
C GLU A 127 -3.01 -0.80 0.67
N GLU A 128 -2.53 0.11 1.54
CA GLU A 128 -1.31 0.87 1.27
C GLU A 128 -0.07 0.02 1.55
N ARG A 129 0.78 -0.15 0.53
CA ARG A 129 2.07 -0.83 0.60
C ARG A 129 3.12 -0.12 -0.25
N ALA A 130 4.38 -0.24 0.15
CA ALA A 130 5.49 0.19 -0.71
C ALA A 130 5.59 -0.70 -1.96
N SER A 131 6.06 -0.15 -3.08
CA SER A 131 6.11 -0.90 -4.34
C SER A 131 6.89 -2.21 -4.28
N PRO A 132 8.05 -2.32 -3.59
CA PRO A 132 8.73 -3.61 -3.43
C PRO A 132 7.87 -4.65 -2.72
N ASP A 133 7.20 -4.26 -1.62
CA ASP A 133 6.34 -5.18 -0.86
C ASP A 133 5.09 -5.59 -1.65
N THR A 134 4.58 -4.69 -2.51
CA THR A 134 3.46 -4.97 -3.42
C THR A 134 3.86 -5.99 -4.48
N VAL A 135 5.06 -5.88 -5.07
CA VAL A 135 5.61 -6.85 -6.03
C VAL A 135 5.74 -8.23 -5.38
N GLU A 136 6.31 -8.29 -4.17
CA GLU A 136 6.41 -9.56 -3.42
C GLU A 136 5.02 -10.15 -3.10
N ALA A 137 4.06 -9.31 -2.73
CA ALA A 137 2.68 -9.74 -2.48
C ALA A 137 2.00 -10.29 -3.76
N LEU A 138 2.22 -9.68 -4.92
CA LEU A 138 1.74 -10.18 -6.21
C LEU A 138 2.35 -11.54 -6.55
N ARG A 139 3.68 -11.69 -6.44
CA ARG A 139 4.40 -12.96 -6.67
C ARG A 139 3.89 -14.06 -5.75
N ALA A 140 3.67 -13.73 -4.49
CA ALA A 140 3.11 -14.65 -3.49
C ALA A 140 1.60 -14.90 -3.66
N GLY A 141 0.91 -14.23 -4.58
CA GLY A 141 -0.54 -14.32 -4.76
C GLY A 141 -1.34 -13.71 -3.60
N LEU A 142 -0.78 -12.82 -2.81
CA LEU A 142 -1.42 -12.17 -1.66
C LEU A 142 -2.32 -10.98 -2.05
N CYS A 143 -2.21 -10.46 -3.26
CA CYS A 143 -3.15 -9.52 -3.85
C CYS A 143 -3.43 -9.90 -5.32
N ASP A 144 -4.49 -9.36 -5.86
CA ASP A 144 -4.91 -9.64 -7.23
C ASP A 144 -4.29 -8.62 -8.20
N ILE A 145 -4.26 -7.34 -7.80
CA ILE A 145 -3.71 -6.22 -8.57
C ILE A 145 -2.80 -5.39 -7.66
N GLY A 146 -1.65 -4.98 -8.18
CA GLY A 146 -0.74 -4.07 -7.51
C GLY A 146 -0.52 -2.80 -8.33
N ILE A 147 -0.60 -1.62 -7.71
CA ILE A 147 -0.17 -0.38 -8.35
C ILE A 147 1.21 -0.02 -7.83
N VAL A 148 2.22 -0.14 -8.68
CA VAL A 148 3.64 0.05 -8.33
C VAL A 148 4.28 1.14 -9.19
N SER A 149 5.43 1.66 -8.78
CA SER A 149 6.24 2.57 -9.61
C SER A 149 6.98 1.78 -10.69
N ASP A 150 7.09 2.33 -11.88
CA ASP A 150 7.90 1.83 -13.00
C ASP A 150 9.41 1.70 -12.68
N ALA A 151 9.88 2.38 -11.64
CA ALA A 151 11.27 2.30 -11.17
C ALA A 151 11.60 1.01 -10.41
N ILE A 152 10.60 0.15 -10.12
CA ILE A 152 10.77 -1.10 -9.37
C ILE A 152 10.85 -2.28 -10.32
N ASP A 153 11.78 -3.18 -10.04
CA ASP A 153 11.87 -4.45 -10.75
C ASP A 153 10.59 -5.28 -10.55
N SER A 154 9.86 -5.44 -11.63
CA SER A 154 8.63 -6.21 -11.72
C SER A 154 8.77 -7.46 -12.60
N GLU A 155 9.98 -8.01 -12.75
CA GLU A 155 10.24 -9.22 -13.51
C GLU A 155 9.30 -10.36 -13.09
N GLY A 156 8.72 -11.04 -14.07
CA GLY A 156 7.75 -12.11 -13.85
C GLY A 156 6.32 -11.65 -13.56
N LEU A 157 6.05 -10.35 -13.63
CA LEU A 157 4.70 -9.79 -13.56
C LEU A 157 4.29 -9.18 -14.91
N GLU A 158 3.01 -9.21 -15.20
CA GLU A 158 2.40 -8.50 -16.31
C GLU A 158 2.00 -7.10 -15.82
N CYS A 159 2.63 -6.06 -16.37
CA CYS A 159 2.46 -4.68 -15.94
C CYS A 159 1.98 -3.77 -17.08
N HIS A 160 0.98 -2.94 -16.79
CA HIS A 160 0.37 -2.00 -17.72
C HIS A 160 0.48 -0.56 -17.17
N PRO A 161 0.74 0.45 -18.02
CA PRO A 161 0.74 1.85 -17.59
C PRO A 161 -0.63 2.23 -16.99
N PHE A 162 -0.59 2.87 -15.81
CA PHE A 162 -1.81 3.33 -15.14
C PHE A 162 -1.91 4.85 -15.15
N ARG A 163 -1.01 5.55 -14.48
CA ARG A 163 -1.02 7.04 -14.39
C ARG A 163 0.38 7.58 -14.21
N ARG A 164 0.64 8.74 -14.81
CA ARG A 164 1.82 9.54 -14.50
C ARG A 164 1.70 10.13 -13.11
N ASP A 165 2.78 10.07 -12.32
CA ASP A 165 2.78 10.42 -10.90
C ASP A 165 4.09 11.10 -10.50
N ASP A 166 4.45 12.16 -11.20
CA ASP A 166 5.66 12.92 -10.94
C ASP A 166 5.63 13.53 -9.53
N LEU A 167 6.79 13.59 -8.89
CA LEU A 167 6.96 14.23 -7.59
C LEU A 167 7.50 15.64 -7.75
N VAL A 168 6.98 16.54 -6.93
CA VAL A 168 7.38 17.95 -6.91
C VAL A 168 7.73 18.40 -5.49
N LEU A 169 8.63 19.37 -5.41
CA LEU A 169 8.85 20.12 -4.17
C LEU A 169 7.73 21.15 -4.03
N VAL A 170 7.08 21.19 -2.87
CA VAL A 170 6.19 22.28 -2.46
C VAL A 170 6.84 23.11 -1.36
N MET A 171 6.64 24.41 -1.41
CA MET A 171 7.24 25.38 -0.50
C MET A 171 6.33 26.60 -0.31
N PRO A 172 6.51 27.39 0.76
CA PRO A 172 5.83 28.69 0.90
C PRO A 172 6.12 29.60 -0.30
N ARG A 173 5.17 30.45 -0.70
CA ARG A 173 5.37 31.38 -1.83
C ARG A 173 6.57 32.33 -1.66
N GLY A 174 6.93 32.66 -0.42
CA GLY A 174 8.09 33.51 -0.09
C GLY A 174 9.42 32.76 0.02
N HIS A 175 9.48 31.47 -0.26
CA HIS A 175 10.70 30.68 -0.17
C HIS A 175 11.72 31.10 -1.23
N ALA A 176 13.02 31.04 -0.92
CA ALA A 176 14.11 31.43 -1.82
C ALA A 176 14.09 30.68 -3.19
N LEU A 177 13.54 29.47 -3.21
CA LEU A 177 13.43 28.63 -4.41
C LEU A 177 12.08 28.78 -5.14
N ALA A 178 11.15 29.61 -4.66
CA ALA A 178 9.79 29.70 -5.20
C ALA A 178 9.73 30.14 -6.68
N GLY A 179 10.75 30.85 -7.17
CA GLY A 179 10.89 31.25 -8.58
C GLY A 179 11.53 30.19 -9.47
N ARG A 180 12.04 29.09 -8.92
CA ARG A 180 12.68 28.03 -9.73
C ARG A 180 11.64 27.06 -10.24
N ARG A 181 11.74 26.75 -11.55
CA ARG A 181 10.86 25.72 -12.17
C ARG A 181 11.29 24.30 -11.84
N ARG A 182 12.60 24.08 -11.63
CA ARG A 182 13.19 22.77 -11.38
C ARG A 182 14.30 22.87 -10.32
N VAL A 183 14.36 21.92 -9.41
CA VAL A 183 15.35 21.84 -8.31
C VAL A 183 15.79 20.38 -8.15
N ARG A 184 17.00 20.16 -7.63
CA ARG A 184 17.47 18.82 -7.27
C ARG A 184 17.18 18.54 -5.80
N LEU A 185 17.02 17.29 -5.42
CA LEU A 185 16.90 16.89 -4.01
C LEU A 185 18.11 17.42 -3.21
N ALA A 186 19.33 17.34 -3.77
CA ALA A 186 20.55 17.82 -3.14
C ALA A 186 20.53 19.34 -2.79
N ASP A 187 19.79 20.14 -3.58
CA ASP A 187 19.69 21.59 -3.36
C ASP A 187 18.73 21.97 -2.23
N VAL A 188 17.89 21.03 -1.79
CA VAL A 188 16.81 21.29 -0.83
C VAL A 188 16.94 20.46 0.44
N VAL A 189 17.80 19.47 0.48
CA VAL A 189 17.92 18.49 1.57
C VAL A 189 18.26 19.12 2.93
N ASP A 190 18.89 20.28 2.95
CA ASP A 190 19.27 20.99 4.18
C ASP A 190 18.15 21.93 4.70
N ASN A 191 16.98 21.98 4.03
CA ASN A 191 15.81 22.68 4.55
C ASN A 191 15.09 21.89 5.65
N GLU A 192 14.23 22.57 6.39
CA GLU A 192 13.27 21.91 7.27
C GLU A 192 12.13 21.31 6.44
N PHE A 193 11.74 20.08 6.76
CA PHE A 193 10.71 19.35 6.03
C PHE A 193 9.43 19.12 6.83
N VAL A 194 8.33 19.13 6.11
CA VAL A 194 7.06 18.51 6.50
C VAL A 194 6.92 17.21 5.74
N GLY A 195 6.63 16.11 6.41
CA GLY A 195 6.58 14.79 5.77
C GLY A 195 5.35 13.97 6.11
N LEU A 196 5.25 12.82 5.47
CA LEU A 196 4.32 11.77 5.83
C LEU A 196 4.90 10.90 6.97
N PRO A 197 4.09 10.04 7.62
CA PRO A 197 4.60 9.04 8.56
C PRO A 197 5.70 8.17 7.92
N ALA A 198 6.62 7.69 8.76
CA ALA A 198 7.80 6.94 8.27
C ALA A 198 7.44 5.61 7.57
N ASP A 199 6.28 5.06 7.89
CA ASP A 199 5.72 3.83 7.35
C ASP A 199 4.95 4.01 6.03
N SER A 200 4.70 5.25 5.58
CA SER A 200 4.06 5.46 4.28
C SER A 200 5.00 5.14 3.13
N ALA A 201 4.45 4.57 2.05
CA ALA A 201 5.21 4.15 0.87
C ALA A 201 6.02 5.29 0.24
N LEU A 202 5.44 6.48 0.09
CA LEU A 202 6.14 7.65 -0.46
C LEU A 202 7.26 8.12 0.46
N GLN A 203 7.03 8.12 1.79
CA GLN A 203 8.05 8.53 2.73
C GLN A 203 9.25 7.58 2.76
N GLN A 204 9.01 6.30 2.61
CA GLN A 204 10.08 5.29 2.48
C GLN A 204 10.92 5.54 1.23
N LEU A 205 10.28 5.81 0.07
CA LEU A 205 10.97 6.17 -1.16
C LEU A 205 11.85 7.40 -0.98
N ILE A 206 11.30 8.51 -0.46
CA ILE A 206 12.05 9.75 -0.22
C ILE A 206 13.25 9.48 0.71
N THR A 207 13.03 8.73 1.79
CA THR A 207 14.09 8.40 2.75
C THR A 207 15.21 7.61 2.09
N LEU A 208 14.88 6.67 1.20
CA LEU A 208 15.88 5.90 0.45
C LEU A 208 16.74 6.83 -0.44
N GLN A 209 16.11 7.75 -1.17
CA GLN A 209 16.81 8.68 -2.06
C GLN A 209 17.72 9.65 -1.29
N VAL A 210 17.26 10.15 -0.15
CA VAL A 210 18.06 11.03 0.73
C VAL A 210 19.27 10.28 1.31
N ARG A 211 19.07 9.02 1.72
CA ARG A 211 20.17 8.17 2.21
C ARG A 211 21.22 7.90 1.13
N ALA A 212 20.81 7.75 -0.12
CA ALA A 212 21.73 7.60 -1.25
C ALA A 212 22.63 8.83 -1.44
N LEU A 213 22.22 10.02 -0.98
CA LEU A 213 23.02 11.23 -0.93
C LEU A 213 23.92 11.32 0.33
N GLY A 214 23.90 10.32 1.22
CA GLY A 214 24.59 10.37 2.51
C GLY A 214 24.00 11.39 3.49
N LYS A 215 22.73 11.79 3.31
CA LYS A 215 22.06 12.85 4.07
C LYS A 215 20.84 12.32 4.86
N HIS A 216 20.28 13.17 5.71
CA HIS A 216 19.03 12.96 6.42
C HIS A 216 18.19 14.22 6.35
N LEU A 217 16.86 14.07 6.20
CA LEU A 217 15.96 15.22 6.24
C LEU A 217 15.61 15.60 7.68
N ALA A 218 15.66 16.91 7.96
CA ALA A 218 15.19 17.48 9.22
C ALA A 218 13.66 17.66 9.18
N TYR A 219 12.91 16.72 9.76
CA TYR A 219 11.45 16.81 9.83
C TYR A 219 10.99 17.59 11.05
N ARG A 220 10.29 18.71 10.82
CA ARG A 220 9.61 19.45 11.90
C ARG A 220 8.31 18.77 12.33
N VAL A 221 7.59 18.20 11.36
CA VAL A 221 6.31 17.52 11.61
C VAL A 221 6.08 16.45 10.56
N ARG A 222 5.36 15.40 10.95
CA ARG A 222 4.86 14.35 10.06
C ARG A 222 3.35 14.23 10.22
N VAL A 223 2.62 14.24 9.10
CA VAL A 223 1.15 14.19 9.05
C VAL A 223 0.68 13.18 8.02
N ARG A 224 -0.53 12.63 8.18
CA ARG A 224 -0.98 11.42 7.45
C ARG A 224 -1.50 11.65 6.03
N ASN A 225 -1.65 12.89 5.56
CA ASN A 225 -2.21 13.15 4.23
C ASN A 225 -1.55 14.37 3.58
N PHE A 226 -1.60 14.41 2.25
CA PHE A 226 -0.97 15.46 1.44
C PHE A 226 -1.59 16.84 1.66
N GLU A 227 -2.89 16.92 1.95
CA GLU A 227 -3.53 18.21 2.21
C GLU A 227 -2.97 18.85 3.48
N ALA A 228 -2.83 18.08 4.56
CA ALA A 228 -2.23 18.58 5.80
C ALA A 228 -0.75 18.94 5.61
N VAL A 229 0.01 18.15 4.81
CA VAL A 229 1.39 18.50 4.43
C VAL A 229 1.42 19.85 3.73
N CYS A 230 0.64 20.05 2.67
CA CYS A 230 0.61 21.30 1.90
C CYS A 230 0.12 22.49 2.76
N ARG A 231 -0.80 22.26 3.68
CA ARG A 231 -1.29 23.29 4.61
C ARG A 231 -0.20 23.75 5.58
N MET A 232 0.57 22.82 6.15
CA MET A 232 1.72 23.15 7.00
C MET A 232 2.80 23.92 6.22
N VAL A 233 3.07 23.50 4.99
CA VAL A 233 3.98 24.24 4.08
C VAL A 233 3.47 25.66 3.82
N ALA A 234 2.17 25.85 3.58
CA ALA A 234 1.58 27.16 3.34
C ALA A 234 1.74 28.12 4.54
N TYR A 235 1.82 27.58 5.77
CA TYR A 235 2.11 28.32 7.00
C TYR A 235 3.61 28.52 7.27
N GLY A 236 4.49 28.11 6.36
CA GLY A 236 5.93 28.34 6.49
C GLY A 236 6.66 27.40 7.44
N ILE A 237 6.07 26.23 7.78
CA ILE A 237 6.69 25.26 8.70
C ILE A 237 7.92 24.58 8.08
N GLY A 238 7.98 24.52 6.74
CA GLY A 238 9.08 23.90 5.99
C GLY A 238 8.67 23.66 4.54
N VAL A 239 9.42 22.80 3.85
CA VAL A 239 9.17 22.35 2.49
C VAL A 239 8.71 20.88 2.50
N ALA A 240 8.13 20.39 1.40
CA ALA A 240 7.74 19.00 1.31
C ALA A 240 7.86 18.47 -0.13
N ILE A 241 8.01 17.15 -0.26
CA ILE A 241 7.93 16.44 -1.53
C ILE A 241 6.59 15.71 -1.56
N VAL A 242 5.79 16.00 -2.59
CA VAL A 242 4.45 15.44 -2.76
C VAL A 242 4.20 15.13 -4.25
N PRO A 243 3.20 14.28 -4.58
CA PRO A 243 2.77 14.10 -5.96
C PRO A 243 2.33 15.43 -6.59
N GLN A 244 2.63 15.59 -7.88
CA GLN A 244 2.22 16.78 -8.62
C GLN A 244 0.71 16.99 -8.56
N ALA A 245 -0.08 15.94 -8.67
CA ALA A 245 -1.55 16.00 -8.57
C ALA A 245 -2.01 16.59 -7.23
N ALA A 246 -1.41 16.17 -6.12
CA ALA A 246 -1.69 16.71 -4.80
C ALA A 246 -1.29 18.19 -4.69
N ALA A 247 -0.11 18.55 -5.19
CA ALA A 247 0.36 19.94 -5.19
C ALA A 247 -0.56 20.84 -6.02
N GLU A 248 -1.02 20.39 -7.18
CA GLU A 248 -1.94 21.13 -8.06
C GLU A 248 -3.31 21.34 -7.40
N ARG A 249 -3.86 20.30 -6.81
CA ARG A 249 -5.13 20.38 -6.07
C ARG A 249 -5.03 21.36 -4.90
N CYS A 250 -3.97 21.25 -4.09
CA CYS A 250 -3.76 22.14 -2.93
C CYS A 250 -3.45 23.59 -3.31
N ALA A 251 -2.73 23.84 -4.40
CA ALA A 251 -2.38 25.19 -4.84
C ALA A 251 -3.60 26.05 -5.25
N ARG A 252 -4.76 25.42 -5.52
CA ARG A 252 -6.02 26.13 -5.82
C ARG A 252 -6.55 26.91 -4.61
N SER A 253 -6.28 26.44 -3.39
CA SER A 253 -6.80 27.00 -2.15
C SER A 253 -5.72 27.44 -1.15
N MET A 254 -4.45 27.08 -1.39
CA MET A 254 -3.35 27.34 -0.47
C MET A 254 -2.23 28.20 -1.10
N LYS A 255 -1.56 29.02 -0.27
CA LYS A 255 -0.46 29.91 -0.71
C LYS A 255 0.86 29.11 -0.77
N ILE A 256 0.96 28.13 -1.65
CA ILE A 256 2.17 27.35 -1.90
C ILE A 256 2.74 27.65 -3.28
N ALA A 257 4.06 27.51 -3.43
CA ALA A 257 4.78 27.43 -4.69
C ALA A 257 5.26 26.00 -4.89
N ARG A 258 5.51 25.62 -6.14
CA ARG A 258 6.01 24.30 -6.52
C ARG A 258 7.16 24.39 -7.51
N ALA A 259 8.08 23.43 -7.43
CA ALA A 259 9.14 23.20 -8.42
C ALA A 259 9.23 21.69 -8.70
N SER A 260 9.40 21.32 -9.97
CA SER A 260 9.65 19.92 -10.33
C SER A 260 10.99 19.46 -9.78
N LEU A 261 11.08 18.22 -9.33
CA LEU A 261 12.36 17.61 -8.98
C LEU A 261 13.09 17.20 -10.25
N ALA A 262 14.39 17.51 -10.31
CA ALA A 262 15.25 17.19 -11.45
C ALA A 262 15.84 15.77 -11.37
N ASP A 263 15.60 15.11 -10.27
CA ASP A 263 16.11 13.77 -9.98
C ASP A 263 15.29 12.72 -10.75
N PRO A 264 15.92 11.78 -11.47
CA PRO A 264 15.21 10.81 -12.33
C PRO A 264 14.13 10.00 -11.60
N TRP A 265 14.36 9.67 -10.32
CA TRP A 265 13.39 8.91 -9.51
C TRP A 265 12.07 9.67 -9.23
N ALA A 266 12.04 10.99 -9.46
CA ALA A 266 10.86 11.81 -9.25
C ALA A 266 9.94 11.87 -10.49
N GLU A 267 10.47 11.57 -11.68
CA GLU A 267 9.70 11.39 -12.90
C GLU A 267 9.31 9.91 -13.00
N ARG A 268 8.06 9.57 -12.71
CA ARG A 268 7.63 8.19 -12.60
C ARG A 268 6.24 7.95 -13.17
N THR A 269 6.02 6.71 -13.60
CA THR A 269 4.72 6.19 -13.99
C THR A 269 4.27 5.13 -12.98
N LEU A 270 3.04 5.20 -12.55
CA LEU A 270 2.41 4.11 -11.82
C LEU A 270 1.95 3.06 -12.82
N MET A 271 2.27 1.80 -12.52
CA MET A 271 1.95 0.63 -13.32
C MET A 271 0.92 -0.21 -12.59
N ALA A 272 -0.12 -0.64 -13.26
CA ALA A 272 -1.03 -1.68 -12.78
C ALA A 272 -0.44 -3.04 -13.13
N CYS A 273 0.01 -3.79 -12.13
CA CYS A 273 0.69 -5.07 -12.29
C CYS A 273 -0.15 -6.21 -11.73
N VAL A 274 -0.09 -7.35 -12.39
CA VAL A 274 -0.72 -8.60 -12.00
C VAL A 274 0.27 -9.74 -12.23
N ARG A 275 0.03 -10.91 -11.63
CA ARG A 275 0.86 -12.08 -11.87
C ARG A 275 0.68 -12.64 -13.29
N SER A 276 -0.57 -12.73 -13.72
CA SER A 276 -0.99 -13.15 -15.07
C SER A 276 -2.44 -12.70 -15.26
N SER A 277 -2.74 -12.01 -16.34
CA SER A 277 -4.11 -11.59 -16.62
C SER A 277 -5.04 -12.77 -16.95
N GLN A 278 -4.48 -13.87 -17.47
CA GLN A 278 -5.24 -15.09 -17.79
C GLN A 278 -5.72 -15.82 -16.52
N ASP A 279 -4.92 -15.77 -15.45
CA ASP A 279 -5.21 -16.47 -14.19
C ASP A 279 -5.99 -15.59 -13.19
N LEU A 280 -6.33 -14.35 -13.56
CA LEU A 280 -7.11 -13.47 -12.70
C LEU A 280 -8.55 -13.95 -12.58
N PRO A 281 -9.15 -13.92 -11.35
CA PRO A 281 -10.58 -14.03 -11.19
C PRO A 281 -11.32 -12.98 -12.05
N LEU A 282 -12.51 -13.32 -12.52
CA LEU A 282 -13.28 -12.48 -13.45
C LEU A 282 -13.43 -11.02 -12.94
N ASN A 283 -13.71 -10.85 -11.65
CA ASN A 283 -13.90 -9.51 -11.06
C ASN A 283 -12.59 -8.71 -10.99
N ALA A 284 -11.46 -9.37 -10.72
CA ALA A 284 -10.14 -8.73 -10.74
C ALA A 284 -9.72 -8.37 -12.19
N ARG A 285 -10.05 -9.21 -13.18
CA ARG A 285 -9.81 -8.91 -14.59
C ARG A 285 -10.60 -7.68 -15.04
N ARG A 286 -11.90 -7.59 -14.73
CA ARG A 286 -12.72 -6.40 -15.01
C ARG A 286 -12.16 -5.14 -14.36
N MET A 287 -11.66 -5.26 -13.12
CA MET A 287 -11.02 -4.14 -12.44
C MET A 287 -9.72 -3.72 -13.16
N LEU A 288 -8.88 -4.68 -13.57
CA LEU A 288 -7.66 -4.39 -14.32
C LEU A 288 -7.99 -3.66 -15.63
N GLU A 289 -8.95 -4.16 -16.41
CA GLU A 289 -9.41 -3.52 -17.65
C GLU A 289 -9.88 -2.08 -17.40
N HIS A 290 -10.61 -1.85 -16.32
CA HIS A 290 -11.08 -0.51 -15.93
C HIS A 290 -9.93 0.42 -15.52
N LEU A 291 -8.91 -0.10 -14.81
CA LEU A 291 -7.73 0.67 -14.39
C LEU A 291 -6.88 1.12 -15.58
N ILE A 292 -6.67 0.22 -16.56
CA ILE A 292 -5.81 0.48 -17.73
C ILE A 292 -6.54 1.21 -18.86
N ALA A 293 -7.86 1.33 -18.79
CA ALA A 293 -8.61 2.12 -19.75
C ALA A 293 -8.06 3.56 -19.80
N PRO A 294 -7.87 4.14 -21.00
CA PRO A 294 -7.45 5.53 -21.09
C PRO A 294 -8.45 6.39 -20.31
N PRO A 295 -7.99 7.41 -19.57
CA PRO A 295 -8.91 8.33 -18.93
C PRO A 295 -9.82 8.88 -20.03
N GLU A 296 -11.11 8.65 -19.92
CA GLU A 296 -12.05 9.38 -20.75
C GLU A 296 -11.77 10.84 -20.50
N GLU A 297 -11.36 11.55 -21.56
CA GLU A 297 -11.33 13.00 -21.54
C GLU A 297 -12.71 13.41 -21.04
N ALA A 298 -12.71 14.12 -19.91
CA ALA A 298 -13.96 14.60 -19.31
C ALA A 298 -14.77 15.23 -20.42
N ALA A 299 -15.80 14.56 -20.88
CA ALA A 299 -16.71 15.07 -21.85
C ALA A 299 -17.19 16.42 -21.32
N LYS A 300 -16.70 17.47 -21.93
CA LYS A 300 -17.19 18.84 -21.76
C LYS A 300 -18.71 18.78 -21.91
N LYS A 301 -19.42 18.92 -20.83
CA LYS A 301 -20.74 19.53 -20.83
C LYS A 301 -20.89 20.41 -19.60
#